data_0e56344d20c0af435d668fc2acb238f3
#
_entry.id   0e56344d20c0af435d668fc2acb238f3
#
_cell.length_a   1.000
_cell.length_b   1.000
_cell.length_c   1.000
_cell.angle_alpha   90.00
_cell.angle_beta   90.00
_cell.angle_gamma   90.00
#
_symmetry.space_group_name_H-M   'P 1'
#
loop_
_entity.id
_entity.type
_entity.pdbx_description
1 polymer ?
#
loop_
_entity_poly.entity_id
_entity_poly.type
_entity_poly.pdbx_seq_one_letter_code
_entity_poly.pdbx_strand_id
1 'polypeptide(L)'
;MFRLIQLAVLFAWLSPVFAAEPVLTLRIGNETRRFTAAELLARPDAQTITMGDKDAYKRPMTYRAVPLLALLPSDERFDTLEVRATDGYAAQLPMALLRSATQGGARGGAVPWLAIEPPDHPWPILPGKNMTAGPFYVVWQNPESSGVAPEQWPYAIAELEGVESPAHRWPQLRLSTSVPADAPARRGQEVFVTFCLACHRLDGGGAATMGPDLGRPMSSIQYFTEPGLRALIRDPKSVRTWPEQHMPGFDEATLPEADLEAVVAYLWTKAAE
;
A
#
# COMPACT_ATOMS: atom_id res chain seq x y z
N MET A 1 42.78 -58.71 -27.43
CA MET A 1 42.91 -57.44 -26.65
C MET A 1 41.53 -56.76 -26.59
N PHE A 2 40.77 -57.02 -25.57
CA PHE A 2 39.46 -56.36 -25.36
C PHE A 2 39.66 -55.17 -24.40
N ARG A 3 39.38 -53.94 -24.83
CA ARG A 3 39.38 -52.74 -23.99
C ARG A 3 37.99 -52.59 -23.40
N LEU A 4 37.85 -52.74 -22.09
CA LEU A 4 36.68 -52.38 -21.32
C LEU A 4 36.63 -50.81 -21.22
N ILE A 5 35.57 -50.24 -21.76
CA ILE A 5 35.25 -48.82 -21.58
C ILE A 5 34.39 -48.74 -20.30
N GLN A 6 34.93 -48.16 -19.23
CA GLN A 6 34.15 -47.82 -18.02
C GLN A 6 33.38 -46.54 -18.27
N LEU A 7 32.06 -46.66 -18.31
CA LEU A 7 31.15 -45.51 -18.34
C LEU A 7 31.01 -44.97 -16.90
N ALA A 8 31.59 -43.83 -16.62
CA ALA A 8 31.37 -43.11 -15.37
C ALA A 8 30.04 -42.37 -15.45
N VAL A 9 29.05 -42.80 -14.68
CA VAL A 9 27.77 -42.11 -14.53
C VAL A 9 27.95 -41.02 -13.49
N LEU A 10 28.02 -39.77 -13.95
CA LEU A 10 27.96 -38.57 -13.07
C LEU A 10 26.54 -38.39 -12.54
N PHE A 11 26.33 -38.73 -11.27
CA PHE A 11 25.13 -38.34 -10.54
C PHE A 11 25.22 -36.85 -10.20
N ALA A 12 24.54 -35.98 -10.96
CA ALA A 12 24.35 -34.60 -10.60
C ALA A 12 23.34 -34.51 -9.44
N TRP A 13 23.81 -34.17 -8.25
CA TRP A 13 22.96 -33.85 -7.10
C TRP A 13 22.26 -32.52 -7.40
N LEU A 14 20.99 -32.59 -7.80
CA LEU A 14 20.10 -31.44 -7.81
C LEU A 14 19.76 -31.10 -6.35
N SER A 15 20.50 -30.16 -5.76
CA SER A 15 20.11 -29.58 -4.49
C SER A 15 18.79 -28.84 -4.69
N PRO A 16 17.75 -29.10 -3.89
CA PRO A 16 16.52 -28.35 -3.95
C PRO A 16 16.85 -26.88 -3.63
N VAL A 17 16.57 -25.99 -4.56
CA VAL A 17 16.59 -24.54 -4.30
C VAL A 17 15.35 -24.26 -3.48
N PHE A 18 15.50 -24.21 -2.15
CA PHE A 18 14.45 -23.69 -1.30
C PHE A 18 14.33 -22.19 -1.58
N ALA A 19 13.17 -21.76 -2.06
CA ALA A 19 12.84 -20.34 -2.09
C ALA A 19 12.98 -19.80 -0.65
N ALA A 20 13.65 -18.67 -0.49
CA ALA A 20 13.80 -18.04 0.82
C ALA A 20 12.41 -17.78 1.41
N GLU A 21 12.23 -18.15 2.69
CA GLU A 21 10.96 -17.89 3.38
C GLU A 21 10.68 -16.38 3.39
N PRO A 22 9.45 -15.96 3.08
CA PRO A 22 9.08 -14.54 3.12
C PRO A 22 9.26 -13.95 4.52
N VAL A 23 9.89 -12.78 4.59
CA VAL A 23 10.19 -12.07 5.84
C VAL A 23 9.55 -10.70 5.81
N LEU A 24 8.73 -10.39 6.83
CA LEU A 24 8.23 -9.06 7.10
C LEU A 24 9.23 -8.33 7.97
N THR A 25 9.66 -7.16 7.54
CA THR A 25 10.52 -6.26 8.34
C THR A 25 9.66 -5.18 9.01
N LEU A 26 9.79 -5.04 10.33
CA LEU A 26 9.18 -3.94 11.10
C LEU A 26 10.28 -3.03 11.62
N ARG A 27 10.21 -1.73 11.30
CA ARG A 27 11.13 -0.69 11.76
C ARG A 27 10.39 0.35 12.61
N ILE A 28 10.83 0.57 13.82
CA ILE A 28 10.29 1.63 14.71
C ILE A 28 11.46 2.36 15.34
N GLY A 29 11.71 3.59 14.89
CA GLY A 29 12.90 4.34 15.28
C GLY A 29 14.17 3.57 14.92
N ASN A 30 15.01 3.26 15.92
CA ASN A 30 16.26 2.50 15.73
C ASN A 30 16.07 0.97 15.84
N GLU A 31 14.87 0.51 16.19
CA GLU A 31 14.59 -0.91 16.35
C GLU A 31 14.15 -1.53 15.04
N THR A 32 14.73 -2.68 14.71
CA THR A 32 14.31 -3.49 13.56
C THR A 32 13.99 -4.90 14.04
N ARG A 33 12.77 -5.34 13.76
CA ARG A 33 12.31 -6.71 14.00
C ARG A 33 11.98 -7.37 12.67
N ARG A 34 12.22 -8.66 12.58
CA ARG A 34 11.89 -9.46 11.41
C ARG A 34 11.02 -10.62 11.82
N PHE A 35 10.04 -10.95 10.99
CA PHE A 35 9.11 -12.02 11.23
C PHE A 35 8.98 -12.86 9.97
N THR A 36 9.13 -14.15 10.10
CA THR A 36 8.75 -15.10 9.05
C THR A 36 7.23 -15.31 9.06
N ALA A 37 6.68 -15.82 7.97
CA ALA A 37 5.27 -16.20 7.91
C ALA A 37 4.94 -17.25 8.99
N ALA A 38 5.82 -18.23 9.18
CA ALA A 38 5.65 -19.29 10.19
C ALA A 38 5.59 -18.72 11.62
N GLU A 39 6.47 -17.77 11.97
CA GLU A 39 6.46 -17.13 13.29
C GLU A 39 5.17 -16.34 13.53
N LEU A 40 4.69 -15.61 12.53
CA LEU A 40 3.43 -14.87 12.65
C LEU A 40 2.22 -15.79 12.76
N LEU A 41 2.18 -16.88 11.99
CA LEU A 41 1.10 -17.88 12.05
C LEU A 41 1.07 -18.65 13.37
N ALA A 42 2.22 -18.81 14.04
CA ALA A 42 2.35 -19.50 15.33
C ALA A 42 1.99 -18.59 16.53
N ARG A 43 1.74 -17.31 16.34
CA ARG A 43 1.40 -16.40 17.44
C ARG A 43 0.08 -16.82 18.11
N PRO A 44 -0.04 -16.65 19.45
CA PRO A 44 -1.26 -17.01 20.17
C PRO A 44 -2.46 -16.11 19.81
N ASP A 45 -2.22 -14.91 19.28
CA ASP A 45 -3.24 -13.97 18.80
C ASP A 45 -3.55 -14.13 17.30
N ALA A 46 -2.90 -15.09 16.61
CA ALA A 46 -3.21 -15.43 15.24
C ALA A 46 -4.56 -16.14 15.16
N GLN A 47 -5.46 -15.62 14.33
CA GLN A 47 -6.80 -16.18 14.19
C GLN A 47 -7.27 -16.22 12.74
N THR A 48 -8.33 -16.96 12.50
CA THR A 48 -8.98 -17.00 11.19
C THR A 48 -10.05 -15.89 11.15
N ILE A 49 -9.95 -15.04 10.14
CA ILE A 49 -10.90 -13.96 9.89
C ILE A 49 -11.52 -14.11 8.50
N THR A 50 -12.78 -13.70 8.36
CA THR A 50 -13.46 -13.68 7.05
C THR A 50 -13.69 -12.23 6.65
N MET A 51 -13.31 -11.92 5.42
CA MET A 51 -13.53 -10.63 4.77
C MET A 51 -14.66 -10.77 3.74
N GLY A 52 -15.38 -9.66 3.49
CA GLY A 52 -16.34 -9.59 2.39
C GLY A 52 -15.66 -9.39 1.03
N ASP A 53 -16.32 -8.66 0.15
CA ASP A 53 -15.89 -8.41 -1.23
C ASP A 53 -15.15 -7.08 -1.42
N LYS A 54 -14.78 -6.41 -0.32
CA LYS A 54 -14.15 -5.08 -0.34
C LYS A 54 -12.62 -5.13 -0.54
N ASP A 55 -12.02 -6.30 -0.33
CA ASP A 55 -10.59 -6.49 -0.48
C ASP A 55 -10.15 -6.62 -1.95
N ALA A 56 -8.85 -6.83 -2.18
CA ALA A 56 -8.28 -6.93 -3.52
C ALA A 56 -8.83 -8.12 -4.34
N TYR A 57 -9.39 -9.14 -3.70
CA TYR A 57 -9.99 -10.30 -4.37
C TYR A 57 -11.40 -10.06 -4.90
N LYS A 58 -12.08 -8.99 -4.44
CA LYS A 58 -13.46 -8.64 -4.84
C LYS A 58 -14.46 -9.79 -4.65
N ARG A 59 -14.25 -10.61 -3.63
CA ARG A 59 -15.09 -11.73 -3.22
C ARG A 59 -14.83 -12.07 -1.76
N PRO A 60 -15.72 -12.82 -1.09
CA PRO A 60 -15.45 -13.30 0.26
C PRO A 60 -14.17 -14.12 0.32
N MET A 61 -13.30 -13.77 1.27
CA MET A 61 -12.02 -14.44 1.52
C MET A 61 -11.87 -14.73 3.00
N THR A 62 -11.15 -15.81 3.30
CA THR A 62 -10.79 -16.18 4.67
C THR A 62 -9.27 -16.17 4.80
N TYR A 63 -8.77 -15.51 5.85
CA TYR A 63 -7.34 -15.33 6.09
C TYR A 63 -6.95 -15.84 7.48
N ARG A 64 -5.74 -16.39 7.59
CA ARG A 64 -5.03 -16.43 8.86
C ARG A 64 -4.38 -15.06 9.05
N ALA A 65 -4.65 -14.41 10.18
CA ALA A 65 -4.22 -13.03 10.41
C ALA A 65 -3.87 -12.78 11.88
N VAL A 66 -3.04 -11.79 12.11
CA VAL A 66 -2.74 -11.25 13.43
C VAL A 66 -3.25 -9.81 13.53
N PRO A 67 -3.67 -9.33 14.72
CA PRO A 67 -4.03 -7.92 14.89
C PRO A 67 -2.81 -7.05 14.53
N LEU A 68 -2.96 -6.14 13.56
CA LEU A 68 -1.82 -5.32 13.09
C LEU A 68 -1.22 -4.48 14.22
N LEU A 69 -2.06 -3.91 15.08
CA LEU A 69 -1.61 -3.11 16.23
C LEU A 69 -0.83 -3.93 17.27
N ALA A 70 -1.04 -5.25 17.36
CA ALA A 70 -0.30 -6.11 18.29
C ALA A 70 1.17 -6.35 17.87
N LEU A 71 1.55 -5.97 16.65
CA LEU A 71 2.93 -5.98 16.18
C LEU A 71 3.68 -4.70 16.55
N LEU A 72 2.95 -3.60 16.74
CA LEU A 72 3.50 -2.27 16.99
C LEU A 72 3.77 -2.06 18.49
N PRO A 73 4.81 -1.30 18.86
CA PRO A 73 5.02 -0.91 20.24
C PRO A 73 3.92 0.04 20.74
N SER A 74 3.68 0.04 22.03
CA SER A 74 2.67 0.91 22.64
C SER A 74 3.09 2.38 22.76
N ASP A 75 4.39 2.65 22.68
CA ASP A 75 4.93 4.01 22.72
C ASP A 75 4.77 4.72 21.38
N GLU A 76 4.07 5.83 21.43
CA GLU A 76 3.62 6.56 20.25
C GLU A 76 4.65 7.57 19.75
N ARG A 77 5.83 7.10 19.35
CA ARG A 77 6.88 7.97 18.78
C ARG A 77 6.70 8.25 17.27
N PHE A 78 5.58 7.80 16.70
CA PHE A 78 5.25 7.99 15.27
C PHE A 78 3.74 8.13 15.10
N ASP A 79 3.33 8.89 14.11
CA ASP A 79 1.92 9.17 13.81
C ASP A 79 1.40 8.49 12.54
N THR A 80 2.29 7.83 11.81
CA THR A 80 1.99 7.13 10.56
C THR A 80 2.74 5.79 10.51
N LEU A 81 2.06 4.73 10.10
CA LEU A 81 2.67 3.48 9.68
C LEU A 81 2.81 3.50 8.15
N GLU A 82 4.03 3.60 7.65
CA GLU A 82 4.32 3.41 6.24
C GLU A 82 4.42 1.92 5.94
N VAL A 83 3.66 1.46 4.96
CA VAL A 83 3.60 0.05 4.55
C VAL A 83 4.13 -0.06 3.14
N ARG A 84 5.29 -0.72 2.99
CA ARG A 84 5.96 -0.89 1.69
C ARG A 84 5.74 -2.29 1.14
N ALA A 85 5.28 -2.35 -0.09
CA ALA A 85 5.19 -3.58 -0.87
C ALA A 85 6.45 -3.82 -1.72
N THR A 86 6.56 -5.04 -2.22
CA THR A 86 7.72 -5.47 -3.03
C THR A 86 7.79 -4.81 -4.41
N ASP A 87 6.69 -4.25 -4.89
CA ASP A 87 6.56 -3.58 -6.20
C ASP A 87 6.82 -2.07 -6.15
N GLY A 88 7.18 -1.54 -4.98
CA GLY A 88 7.45 -0.11 -4.78
C GLY A 88 6.24 0.73 -4.36
N TYR A 89 5.10 0.10 -4.09
CA TYR A 89 3.96 0.73 -3.42
C TYR A 89 4.32 1.09 -1.97
N ALA A 90 3.89 2.26 -1.49
CA ALA A 90 4.19 2.74 -0.14
C ALA A 90 2.99 3.45 0.50
N ALA A 91 2.05 2.66 1.05
CA ALA A 91 0.86 3.19 1.69
C ALA A 91 1.20 3.96 2.99
N GLN A 92 0.47 5.03 3.22
CA GLN A 92 0.55 5.83 4.44
C GLN A 92 -0.69 5.56 5.30
N LEU A 93 -0.53 4.85 6.42
CA LEU A 93 -1.62 4.52 7.33
C LEU A 93 -1.51 5.40 8.59
N PRO A 94 -2.33 6.46 8.75
CA PRO A 94 -2.32 7.26 9.96
C PRO A 94 -2.63 6.40 11.21
N MET A 95 -1.88 6.58 12.30
CA MET A 95 -2.12 5.86 13.55
C MET A 95 -3.52 6.12 14.11
N ALA A 96 -4.09 7.31 13.87
CA ALA A 96 -5.46 7.63 14.21
C ALA A 96 -6.47 6.69 13.50
N LEU A 97 -6.24 6.38 12.21
CA LEU A 97 -7.05 5.42 11.47
C LEU A 97 -6.87 3.99 12.01
N LEU A 98 -5.61 3.56 12.21
CA LEU A 98 -5.30 2.23 12.75
C LEU A 98 -5.96 1.97 14.12
N ARG A 99 -6.11 3.01 14.93
CA ARG A 99 -6.73 2.96 16.27
C ARG A 99 -8.22 3.29 16.28
N SER A 100 -8.82 3.55 15.14
CA SER A 100 -10.23 3.94 15.06
C SER A 100 -11.17 2.93 15.70
N ALA A 101 -10.84 1.63 15.68
CA ALA A 101 -11.59 0.58 16.35
C ALA A 101 -11.72 0.78 17.87
N THR A 102 -10.66 1.30 18.51
CA THR A 102 -10.65 1.54 19.95
C THR A 102 -11.33 2.85 20.35
N GLN A 103 -11.57 3.74 19.39
CA GLN A 103 -12.16 5.07 19.57
C GLN A 103 -13.63 5.13 19.13
N GLY A 104 -14.12 4.13 18.39
CA GLY A 104 -15.43 4.14 17.72
C GLY A 104 -16.67 3.93 18.61
N GLY A 105 -16.52 3.85 19.93
CA GLY A 105 -17.65 3.63 20.86
C GLY A 105 -18.44 2.38 20.54
N ALA A 106 -19.78 2.42 20.74
CA ALA A 106 -20.67 1.26 20.60
C ALA A 106 -20.80 0.71 19.14
N ARG A 107 -20.40 1.48 18.13
CA ARG A 107 -20.46 1.04 16.71
C ARG A 107 -19.16 0.42 16.23
N GLY A 108 -18.08 0.52 17.01
CA GLY A 108 -16.73 0.11 16.62
C GLY A 108 -16.20 0.89 15.41
N GLY A 109 -14.88 1.05 15.33
CA GLY A 109 -14.20 1.56 14.14
C GLY A 109 -13.69 0.43 13.24
N ALA A 110 -12.99 0.79 12.17
CA ALA A 110 -12.31 -0.17 11.32
C ALA A 110 -11.19 -0.89 12.08
N VAL A 111 -11.11 -2.22 11.95
CA VAL A 111 -10.09 -3.05 12.63
C VAL A 111 -9.05 -3.52 11.64
N PRO A 112 -7.79 -3.07 11.76
CA PRO A 112 -6.72 -3.50 10.88
C PRO A 112 -6.14 -4.87 11.28
N TRP A 113 -5.95 -5.74 10.31
CA TRP A 113 -5.33 -7.04 10.44
C TRP A 113 -4.16 -7.17 9.47
N LEU A 114 -3.12 -7.88 9.88
CA LEU A 114 -2.11 -8.39 8.97
C LEU A 114 -2.47 -9.83 8.62
N ALA A 115 -2.95 -10.07 7.41
CA ALA A 115 -3.18 -11.38 6.85
C ALA A 115 -1.85 -11.98 6.37
N ILE A 116 -1.65 -13.28 6.64
CA ILE A 116 -0.43 -14.01 6.30
C ILE A 116 -0.81 -15.15 5.35
N GLU A 117 -0.17 -15.20 4.18
CA GLU A 117 -0.33 -16.29 3.24
C GLU A 117 0.38 -17.54 3.77
N PRO A 118 -0.33 -18.65 4.01
CA PRO A 118 0.32 -19.88 4.44
C PRO A 118 1.20 -20.44 3.30
N PRO A 119 2.46 -20.84 3.57
CA PRO A 119 3.36 -21.34 2.52
C PRO A 119 2.87 -22.61 1.81
N ASP A 120 2.11 -23.44 2.52
CA ASP A 120 1.53 -24.69 2.03
C ASP A 120 0.15 -24.53 1.39
N HIS A 121 -0.49 -23.40 1.58
CA HIS A 121 -1.83 -23.07 1.04
C HIS A 121 -1.86 -21.65 0.48
N PRO A 122 -1.23 -21.39 -0.67
CA PRO A 122 -1.18 -20.06 -1.26
C PRO A 122 -2.59 -19.55 -1.61
N TRP A 123 -2.77 -18.26 -1.49
CA TRP A 123 -4.03 -17.62 -1.87
C TRP A 123 -4.24 -17.69 -3.40
N PRO A 124 -5.48 -17.53 -3.86
CA PRO A 124 -5.77 -17.42 -5.29
C PRO A 124 -5.01 -16.26 -5.93
N ILE A 125 -4.82 -16.34 -7.22
CA ILE A 125 -4.31 -15.21 -8.02
C ILE A 125 -5.31 -14.05 -7.95
N LEU A 126 -4.79 -12.82 -7.78
CA LEU A 126 -5.59 -11.60 -7.79
C LEU A 126 -6.27 -11.39 -9.14
N PRO A 127 -7.52 -10.88 -9.17
CA PRO A 127 -8.21 -10.56 -10.42
C PRO A 127 -7.38 -9.64 -11.32
N GLY A 128 -7.16 -10.08 -12.57
CA GLY A 128 -6.40 -9.31 -13.56
C GLY A 128 -4.89 -9.21 -13.32
N LYS A 129 -4.34 -10.01 -12.40
CA LYS A 129 -2.90 -10.09 -12.09
C LYS A 129 -2.37 -11.51 -12.29
N ASN A 130 -1.06 -11.69 -12.16
CA ASN A 130 -0.36 -12.97 -12.22
C ASN A 130 0.25 -13.38 -10.86
N MET A 131 -0.21 -12.77 -9.77
CA MET A 131 0.30 -12.98 -8.42
C MET A 131 -0.84 -13.01 -7.39
N THR A 132 -0.57 -13.56 -6.21
CA THR A 132 -1.46 -13.48 -5.03
C THR A 132 -1.30 -12.12 -4.34
N ALA A 133 -2.10 -11.85 -3.29
CA ALA A 133 -1.86 -10.71 -2.40
C ALA A 133 -0.77 -10.99 -1.34
N GLY A 134 -0.21 -12.20 -1.33
CA GLY A 134 0.82 -12.61 -0.37
C GLY A 134 2.20 -11.98 -0.62
N PRO A 135 3.14 -12.22 0.31
CA PRO A 135 2.98 -13.06 1.51
C PRO A 135 2.24 -12.40 2.67
N PHE A 136 2.16 -11.06 2.71
CA PHE A 136 1.51 -10.29 3.76
C PHE A 136 0.58 -9.24 3.16
N TYR A 137 -0.59 -9.06 3.77
CA TYR A 137 -1.65 -8.20 3.29
C TYR A 137 -2.34 -7.49 4.46
N VAL A 138 -2.44 -6.16 4.43
CA VAL A 138 -3.27 -5.42 5.39
C VAL A 138 -4.72 -5.49 4.94
N VAL A 139 -5.58 -6.03 5.78
CA VAL A 139 -7.02 -6.14 5.57
C VAL A 139 -7.79 -5.50 6.72
N TRP A 140 -9.03 -5.06 6.46
CA TRP A 140 -9.80 -4.30 7.43
C TRP A 140 -11.17 -4.92 7.65
N GLN A 141 -11.54 -5.14 8.89
CA GLN A 141 -12.93 -5.37 9.26
C GLN A 141 -13.63 -4.03 9.48
N ASN A 142 -14.90 -3.92 9.08
CA ASN A 142 -15.72 -2.70 9.17
C ASN A 142 -15.06 -1.45 8.54
N PRO A 143 -14.50 -1.51 7.32
CA PRO A 143 -13.74 -0.41 6.73
C PRO A 143 -14.56 0.88 6.58
N GLU A 144 -15.85 0.76 6.30
CA GLU A 144 -16.78 1.89 6.11
C GLU A 144 -16.96 2.72 7.38
N SER A 145 -16.80 2.10 8.55
CA SER A 145 -17.00 2.80 9.84
C SER A 145 -15.94 3.87 10.11
N SER A 146 -14.82 3.84 9.40
CA SER A 146 -13.71 4.79 9.55
C SER A 146 -13.26 5.36 8.20
N GLY A 147 -14.01 5.13 7.12
CA GLY A 147 -13.69 5.67 5.79
C GLY A 147 -12.36 5.16 5.24
N VAL A 148 -12.04 3.88 5.42
CA VAL A 148 -10.79 3.28 4.90
C VAL A 148 -10.83 3.29 3.38
N ALA A 149 -9.85 3.97 2.77
CA ALA A 149 -9.70 4.06 1.32
C ALA A 149 -9.11 2.77 0.74
N PRO A 150 -9.37 2.45 -0.56
CA PRO A 150 -8.80 1.27 -1.22
C PRO A 150 -7.27 1.23 -1.17
N GLU A 151 -6.59 2.37 -1.24
CA GLU A 151 -5.12 2.47 -1.18
C GLU A 151 -4.55 2.13 0.20
N GLN A 152 -5.40 2.02 1.21
CA GLN A 152 -5.03 1.62 2.58
C GLN A 152 -5.16 0.11 2.83
N TRP A 153 -5.25 -0.67 1.75
CA TRP A 153 -5.21 -2.14 1.75
C TRP A 153 -3.95 -2.65 1.01
N PRO A 154 -2.73 -2.27 1.45
CA PRO A 154 -1.50 -2.72 0.80
C PRO A 154 -1.33 -4.23 0.92
N TYR A 155 -0.92 -4.87 -0.18
CA TYR A 155 -0.61 -6.29 -0.28
C TYR A 155 0.82 -6.49 -0.82
N ALA A 156 1.30 -7.75 -0.88
CA ALA A 156 2.69 -8.09 -1.19
C ALA A 156 3.69 -7.34 -0.31
N ILE A 157 3.36 -7.18 0.96
CA ILE A 157 4.10 -6.34 1.91
C ILE A 157 5.46 -6.97 2.22
N ALA A 158 6.50 -6.13 2.26
CA ALA A 158 7.84 -6.48 2.69
C ALA A 158 8.24 -5.75 3.99
N GLU A 159 7.73 -4.53 4.20
CA GLU A 159 8.17 -3.69 5.32
C GLU A 159 7.02 -2.86 5.90
N LEU A 160 7.06 -2.72 7.23
CA LEU A 160 6.26 -1.80 8.03
C LEU A 160 7.23 -0.84 8.73
N GLU A 161 7.02 0.46 8.60
CA GLU A 161 7.88 1.46 9.25
C GLU A 161 7.05 2.51 9.99
N GLY A 162 7.31 2.67 11.29
CA GLY A 162 6.73 3.77 12.07
C GLY A 162 7.46 5.08 11.80
N VAL A 163 6.74 6.06 11.27
CA VAL A 163 7.30 7.31 10.75
C VAL A 163 6.47 8.52 11.17
N GLU A 164 7.03 9.71 11.05
CA GLU A 164 6.26 10.95 11.11
C GLU A 164 5.33 11.06 9.89
N SER A 165 4.31 11.91 9.99
CA SER A 165 3.35 12.15 8.91
C SER A 165 4.04 12.61 7.62
N PRO A 166 3.46 12.31 6.44
CA PRO A 166 4.02 12.73 5.16
C PRO A 166 4.33 14.23 5.08
N ALA A 167 3.49 15.06 5.68
CA ALA A 167 3.72 16.51 5.68
C ALA A 167 4.94 16.94 6.54
N HIS A 168 5.31 16.16 7.56
CA HIS A 168 6.53 16.40 8.35
C HIS A 168 7.77 15.88 7.63
N ARG A 169 7.73 14.67 7.12
CA ARG A 169 8.85 14.02 6.41
C ARG A 169 9.22 14.72 5.11
N TRP A 170 8.21 15.22 4.39
CA TRP A 170 8.37 15.84 3.07
C TRP A 170 7.74 17.23 3.04
N PRO A 171 8.50 18.27 3.46
CA PRO A 171 8.01 19.65 3.46
C PRO A 171 7.46 20.13 2.11
N GLN A 172 7.97 19.57 1.00
CA GLN A 172 7.51 19.87 -0.35
C GLN A 172 6.07 19.44 -0.62
N LEU A 173 5.49 18.54 0.19
CA LEU A 173 4.07 18.22 0.10
C LEU A 173 3.16 19.26 0.75
N ARG A 174 3.71 20.11 1.62
CA ARG A 174 2.92 21.12 2.32
C ARG A 174 2.55 22.26 1.38
N LEU A 175 1.35 22.76 1.56
CA LEU A 175 0.94 24.03 0.97
C LEU A 175 1.50 25.19 1.78
N SER A 176 1.84 26.27 1.08
CA SER A 176 2.20 27.55 1.72
C SER A 176 1.16 27.99 2.74
N THR A 177 1.62 28.69 3.78
CA THR A 177 0.72 29.32 4.78
C THR A 177 -0.14 30.42 4.19
N SER A 178 0.23 30.94 3.02
CA SER A 178 -0.55 31.95 2.27
C SER A 178 -1.81 31.35 1.63
N VAL A 179 -1.88 30.03 1.43
CA VAL A 179 -3.09 29.37 0.92
C VAL A 179 -4.17 29.40 2.01
N PRO A 180 -5.37 29.93 1.74
CA PRO A 180 -6.45 30.01 2.72
C PRO A 180 -6.78 28.64 3.35
N ALA A 181 -7.21 28.65 4.61
CA ALA A 181 -7.53 27.41 5.33
C ALA A 181 -8.73 26.66 4.72
N ASP A 182 -9.65 27.39 4.11
CA ASP A 182 -10.85 26.88 3.43
C ASP A 182 -10.65 26.61 1.93
N ALA A 183 -9.45 26.83 1.40
CA ALA A 183 -9.16 26.57 -0.01
C ALA A 183 -9.29 25.06 -0.32
N PRO A 184 -9.92 24.69 -1.46
CA PRO A 184 -10.06 23.28 -1.86
C PRO A 184 -8.73 22.52 -1.88
N ALA A 185 -7.62 23.19 -2.20
CA ALA A 185 -6.28 22.61 -2.21
C ALA A 185 -5.86 21.99 -0.84
N ARG A 186 -6.39 22.50 0.29
CA ARG A 186 -6.14 21.92 1.63
C ARG A 186 -6.71 20.52 1.74
N ARG A 187 -7.96 20.33 1.33
CA ARG A 187 -8.57 19.01 1.21
C ARG A 187 -7.83 18.16 0.20
N GLY A 188 -7.41 18.78 -0.92
CA GLY A 188 -6.65 18.11 -1.98
C GLY A 188 -5.32 17.53 -1.51
N GLN A 189 -4.63 18.18 -0.58
CA GLN A 189 -3.41 17.62 0.05
C GLN A 189 -3.71 16.33 0.82
N GLU A 190 -4.81 16.26 1.56
CA GLU A 190 -5.23 15.05 2.28
C GLU A 190 -5.58 13.93 1.30
N VAL A 191 -6.34 14.26 0.26
CA VAL A 191 -6.69 13.33 -0.82
C VAL A 191 -5.44 12.80 -1.52
N PHE A 192 -4.49 13.68 -1.84
CA PHE A 192 -3.23 13.28 -2.45
C PHE A 192 -2.45 12.30 -1.58
N VAL A 193 -2.32 12.56 -0.29
CA VAL A 193 -1.64 11.67 0.64
C VAL A 193 -2.32 10.30 0.72
N THR A 194 -3.65 10.27 0.69
CA THR A 194 -4.42 9.04 0.82
C THR A 194 -4.41 8.21 -0.47
N PHE A 195 -4.66 8.84 -1.63
CA PHE A 195 -4.93 8.13 -2.90
C PHE A 195 -3.75 8.11 -3.88
N CYS A 196 -2.86 9.11 -3.83
CA CYS A 196 -1.83 9.29 -4.85
C CYS A 196 -0.42 8.95 -4.34
N LEU A 197 -0.10 9.32 -3.08
CA LEU A 197 1.24 9.20 -2.51
C LEU A 197 1.70 7.76 -2.35
N ALA A 198 0.77 6.81 -2.30
CA ALA A 198 1.08 5.38 -2.22
C ALA A 198 1.80 4.85 -3.49
N CYS A 199 1.59 5.50 -4.65
CA CYS A 199 2.20 5.15 -5.92
C CYS A 199 3.14 6.24 -6.46
N HIS A 200 2.85 7.51 -6.19
CA HIS A 200 3.54 8.67 -6.75
C HIS A 200 4.37 9.43 -5.71
N ARG A 201 5.33 10.20 -6.20
CA ARG A 201 5.99 11.28 -5.46
C ARG A 201 5.52 12.63 -5.99
N LEU A 202 5.75 13.68 -5.21
CA LEU A 202 5.58 15.05 -5.66
C LEU A 202 6.81 15.86 -5.25
N ASP A 203 7.51 16.42 -6.21
CA ASP A 203 8.76 17.20 -6.02
C ASP A 203 9.85 16.46 -5.23
N GLY A 204 9.92 15.15 -5.40
CA GLY A 204 10.81 14.26 -4.66
C GLY A 204 10.27 13.83 -3.29
N GLY A 205 9.11 14.34 -2.84
CA GLY A 205 8.44 13.91 -1.61
C GLY A 205 7.60 12.67 -1.82
N GLY A 206 7.79 11.68 -0.95
CA GLY A 206 7.15 10.38 -1.03
C GLY A 206 8.15 9.24 -1.06
N ALA A 207 7.74 8.06 -0.62
CA ALA A 207 8.57 6.85 -0.60
C ALA A 207 8.32 5.92 -1.80
N ALA A 208 7.19 6.09 -2.49
CA ALA A 208 6.78 5.22 -3.59
C ALA A 208 7.69 5.33 -4.82
N THR A 209 7.83 4.21 -5.53
CA THR A 209 8.61 4.12 -6.77
C THR A 209 7.82 3.52 -7.94
N MET A 210 6.54 3.21 -7.73
CA MET A 210 5.68 2.59 -8.72
C MET A 210 5.29 3.54 -9.85
N GLY A 211 4.90 4.77 -9.51
CA GLY A 211 4.49 5.80 -10.46
C GLY A 211 5.54 6.91 -10.61
N PRO A 212 5.41 7.78 -11.63
CA PRO A 212 6.30 8.93 -11.81
C PRO A 212 6.14 9.96 -10.69
N ASP A 213 7.15 10.79 -10.50
CA ASP A 213 7.06 12.00 -9.71
C ASP A 213 6.17 13.01 -10.44
N LEU A 214 5.15 13.54 -9.76
CA LEU A 214 4.14 14.42 -10.38
C LEU A 214 4.58 15.90 -10.45
N GLY A 215 5.72 16.25 -9.82
CA GLY A 215 6.32 17.58 -9.87
C GLY A 215 7.60 17.66 -10.69
N ARG A 216 8.30 16.51 -10.91
CA ARG A 216 9.62 16.47 -11.56
C ARG A 216 9.71 15.42 -12.65
N PRO A 217 10.50 15.66 -13.72
CA PRO A 217 11.22 16.89 -14.06
C PRO A 217 10.30 18.04 -14.51
N MET A 218 9.02 17.74 -14.71
CA MET A 218 7.98 18.66 -15.13
C MET A 218 6.70 18.32 -14.38
N SER A 219 6.01 19.31 -13.87
CA SER A 219 4.73 19.11 -13.17
C SER A 219 3.69 18.51 -14.13
N SER A 220 2.87 17.60 -13.62
CA SER A 220 1.78 16.97 -14.38
C SER A 220 0.84 17.99 -15.03
N ILE A 221 0.61 19.10 -14.40
CA ILE A 221 -0.23 20.18 -14.93
C ILE A 221 0.41 20.98 -16.08
N GLN A 222 1.73 20.83 -16.32
CA GLN A 222 2.39 21.50 -17.44
C GLN A 222 2.21 20.75 -18.76
N TYR A 223 1.89 19.46 -18.73
CA TYR A 223 1.69 18.64 -19.94
C TYR A 223 0.28 18.07 -20.07
N PHE A 224 -0.54 18.09 -19.00
CA PHE A 224 -1.96 17.79 -19.10
C PHE A 224 -2.79 19.06 -19.07
N THR A 225 -3.84 19.09 -19.90
CA THR A 225 -4.95 20.01 -19.66
C THR A 225 -5.72 19.55 -18.41
N GLU A 226 -6.43 20.45 -17.73
CA GLU A 226 -7.23 20.04 -16.58
C GLU A 226 -8.26 18.94 -16.91
N PRO A 227 -9.07 19.05 -18.00
CA PRO A 227 -9.95 17.94 -18.38
C PRO A 227 -9.20 16.63 -18.66
N GLY A 228 -8.01 16.69 -19.27
CA GLY A 228 -7.19 15.52 -19.55
C GLY A 228 -6.65 14.86 -18.26
N LEU A 229 -6.24 15.66 -17.27
CA LEU A 229 -5.80 15.15 -15.96
C LEU A 229 -6.96 14.50 -15.20
N ARG A 230 -8.13 15.12 -15.20
CA ARG A 230 -9.36 14.57 -14.58
C ARG A 230 -9.75 13.23 -15.24
N ALA A 231 -9.74 13.18 -16.56
CA ALA A 231 -10.01 11.95 -17.32
C ALA A 231 -8.99 10.86 -16.99
N LEU A 232 -7.69 11.20 -16.87
CA LEU A 232 -6.63 10.27 -16.49
C LEU A 232 -6.85 9.70 -15.09
N ILE A 233 -7.24 10.52 -14.11
CA ILE A 233 -7.53 10.06 -12.75
C ILE A 233 -8.76 9.16 -12.73
N ARG A 234 -9.82 9.52 -13.46
CA ARG A 234 -11.08 8.73 -13.53
C ARG A 234 -10.90 7.40 -14.23
N ASP A 235 -10.28 7.41 -15.39
CA ASP A 235 -10.01 6.21 -16.19
C ASP A 235 -8.75 6.41 -17.04
N PRO A 236 -7.59 5.99 -16.54
CA PRO A 236 -6.33 6.13 -17.26
C PRO A 236 -6.35 5.53 -18.66
N LYS A 237 -7.10 4.45 -18.85
CA LYS A 237 -7.18 3.75 -20.14
C LYS A 237 -7.95 4.54 -21.19
N SER A 238 -8.85 5.44 -20.78
CA SER A 238 -9.57 6.32 -21.71
C SER A 238 -8.66 7.39 -22.33
N VAL A 239 -7.55 7.72 -21.66
CA VAL A 239 -6.59 8.73 -22.13
C VAL A 239 -5.46 8.08 -22.91
N ARG A 240 -4.88 7.00 -22.38
CA ARG A 240 -3.79 6.28 -23.02
C ARG A 240 -3.64 4.87 -22.43
N THR A 241 -3.27 3.91 -23.29
CA THR A 241 -2.92 2.53 -22.87
C THR A 241 -1.52 2.17 -23.31
N TRP A 242 -0.78 1.48 -22.44
CA TRP A 242 0.50 0.85 -22.74
C TRP A 242 0.71 -0.38 -21.82
N PRO A 243 1.59 -1.33 -22.18
CA PRO A 243 1.70 -2.61 -21.48
C PRO A 243 2.01 -2.48 -19.97
N GLU A 244 2.82 -1.49 -19.58
CA GLU A 244 3.25 -1.27 -18.19
C GLU A 244 2.35 -0.30 -17.43
N GLN A 245 1.14 -0.06 -17.90
CA GLN A 245 0.18 0.80 -17.20
C GLN A 245 -0.40 0.08 -15.98
N HIS A 246 -0.11 0.60 -14.80
CA HIS A 246 -0.60 0.07 -13.53
C HIS A 246 -1.50 1.04 -12.75
N MET A 247 -1.58 2.32 -13.14
CA MET A 247 -2.45 3.28 -12.49
C MET A 247 -3.90 2.81 -12.56
N PRO A 248 -4.59 2.65 -11.42
CA PRO A 248 -6.03 2.35 -11.41
C PRO A 248 -6.83 3.59 -11.80
N GLY A 249 -8.05 3.39 -12.28
CA GLY A 249 -9.05 4.46 -12.35
C GLY A 249 -9.75 4.60 -11.00
N PHE A 250 -10.16 5.83 -10.68
CA PHE A 250 -10.91 6.15 -9.47
C PHE A 250 -12.32 6.58 -9.86
N ASP A 251 -13.27 5.68 -9.71
CA ASP A 251 -14.69 6.01 -9.92
C ASP A 251 -15.21 6.98 -8.84
N GLU A 252 -16.42 7.50 -9.04
CA GLU A 252 -17.01 8.49 -8.12
C GLU A 252 -17.33 7.90 -6.74
N ALA A 253 -17.56 6.59 -6.65
CA ALA A 253 -17.77 5.92 -5.37
C ALA A 253 -16.48 5.83 -4.56
N THR A 254 -15.33 5.68 -5.22
CA THR A 254 -14.00 5.61 -4.60
C THR A 254 -13.43 7.00 -4.32
N LEU A 255 -13.50 7.91 -5.30
CA LEU A 255 -13.03 9.29 -5.22
C LEU A 255 -14.16 10.22 -5.64
N PRO A 256 -14.96 10.74 -4.70
CA PRO A 256 -16.06 11.67 -4.99
C PRO A 256 -15.60 12.87 -5.81
N GLU A 257 -16.51 13.46 -6.60
CA GLU A 257 -16.17 14.58 -7.49
C GLU A 257 -15.52 15.76 -6.74
N ALA A 258 -16.02 16.08 -5.55
CA ALA A 258 -15.44 17.14 -4.72
C ALA A 258 -13.98 16.85 -4.31
N ASP A 259 -13.63 15.58 -4.05
CA ASP A 259 -12.26 15.16 -3.72
C ASP A 259 -11.37 15.14 -4.98
N LEU A 260 -11.90 14.79 -6.16
CA LEU A 260 -11.19 14.94 -7.42
C LEU A 260 -10.88 16.41 -7.72
N GLU A 261 -11.87 17.31 -7.57
CA GLU A 261 -11.65 18.75 -7.70
C GLU A 261 -10.59 19.26 -6.73
N ALA A 262 -10.66 18.81 -5.48
CA ALA A 262 -9.72 19.20 -4.44
C ALA A 262 -8.27 18.77 -4.77
N VAL A 263 -8.05 17.51 -5.21
CA VAL A 263 -6.69 17.05 -5.52
C VAL A 263 -6.13 17.72 -6.77
N VAL A 264 -6.96 17.98 -7.77
CA VAL A 264 -6.55 18.78 -8.94
C VAL A 264 -6.16 20.20 -8.52
N ALA A 265 -6.96 20.87 -7.68
CA ALA A 265 -6.62 22.19 -7.13
C ALA A 265 -5.31 22.15 -6.32
N TYR A 266 -5.05 21.09 -5.57
CA TYR A 266 -3.79 20.90 -4.85
C TYR A 266 -2.59 20.84 -5.83
N LEU A 267 -2.67 20.01 -6.86
CA LEU A 267 -1.59 19.88 -7.85
C LEU A 267 -1.33 21.20 -8.58
N TRP A 268 -2.37 21.95 -8.95
CA TRP A 268 -2.25 23.29 -9.54
C TRP A 268 -1.57 24.27 -8.58
N THR A 269 -1.97 24.29 -7.32
CA THR A 269 -1.38 25.16 -6.30
C THR A 269 0.09 24.83 -6.09
N LYS A 270 0.43 23.54 -5.99
CA LYS A 270 1.83 23.11 -5.82
C LYS A 270 2.73 23.47 -6.99
N ALA A 271 2.23 23.39 -8.21
CA ALA A 271 3.01 23.77 -9.38
C ALA A 271 3.19 25.28 -9.54
N ALA A 272 2.44 26.12 -8.81
CA ALA A 272 2.56 27.56 -8.78
C ALA A 272 3.46 28.09 -7.63
N GLU A 273 3.81 27.23 -6.64
CA GLU A 273 4.74 27.54 -5.55
C GLU A 273 6.20 27.34 -5.97
#